data_de8389a9b0e8bcce2e5efa108b05c1a2
#
_entry.id   de8389a9b0e8bcce2e5efa108b05c1a2
#
_cell.length_a   1.000
_cell.length_b   1.000
_cell.length_c   1.000
_cell.angle_alpha   90.00
_cell.angle_beta   90.00
_cell.angle_gamma   90.00
#
_symmetry.space_group_name_H-M   'P 1'
#
loop_
_entity.id
_entity.type
_entity.pdbx_description
1 polymer ?
#
loop_
_entity_poly.entity_id
_entity_poly.type
_entity_poly.pdbx_seq_one_letter_code
_entity_poly.pdbx_strand_id
1 'polypeptide(L)'
;TEWYSIDRVKNIAEYIVGNTDIDLLIAPVWVPNYNDDEIPEIIKYGLKIGCGRKWPPLGIQKYEAHKYGRKPKNSRLMSWLEFYSKLKQLEKTYNAKLILKKEDFNIHPRRKIKYPFSIGEKLYVEVVNYGWLKSEKLAVARNRVVTIVNANNIPLNVEVKVEIIRVRDNIIIAKPTV
;
A
#
# COMPACT_ATOMS: atom_id res chain seq x y z
N THR A 1 20.13 8.96 -0.84
CA THR A 1 20.81 7.67 -1.16
C THR A 1 21.43 7.79 -2.53
N GLU A 2 22.69 7.46 -2.68
CA GLU A 2 23.51 7.55 -3.93
C GLU A 2 22.89 6.79 -5.14
N TRP A 3 21.92 5.93 -4.90
CA TRP A 3 21.28 5.09 -5.92
C TRP A 3 20.00 5.66 -6.53
N TYR A 4 19.45 6.75 -5.98
CA TYR A 4 18.21 7.33 -6.49
C TYR A 4 18.52 8.52 -7.39
N SER A 5 18.12 8.43 -8.65
CA SER A 5 18.18 9.53 -9.63
C SER A 5 16.80 9.76 -10.22
N ILE A 6 16.31 10.99 -10.06
CA ILE A 6 15.03 11.40 -10.63
C ILE A 6 15.05 11.35 -12.17
N ASP A 7 16.18 11.69 -12.78
CA ASP A 7 16.33 11.65 -14.25
C ASP A 7 16.22 10.20 -14.75
N ARG A 8 16.83 9.25 -14.05
CA ARG A 8 16.70 7.84 -14.39
C ARG A 8 15.26 7.36 -14.29
N VAL A 9 14.52 7.77 -13.26
CA VAL A 9 13.11 7.43 -13.09
C VAL A 9 12.27 8.03 -14.22
N LYS A 10 12.50 9.30 -14.56
CA LYS A 10 11.82 9.96 -15.70
C LYS A 10 12.11 9.27 -17.02
N ASN A 11 13.37 9.00 -17.31
CA ASN A 11 13.76 8.31 -18.56
C ASN A 11 13.10 6.92 -18.69
N ILE A 12 13.01 6.17 -17.57
CA ILE A 12 12.31 4.88 -17.56
C ILE A 12 10.80 5.07 -17.78
N ALA A 13 10.17 6.05 -17.14
CA ALA A 13 8.75 6.35 -17.32
C ALA A 13 8.44 6.72 -18.77
N GLU A 14 9.24 7.60 -19.37
CA GLU A 14 9.11 8.01 -20.77
C GLU A 14 9.33 6.84 -21.72
N TYR A 15 10.32 6.00 -21.44
CA TYR A 15 10.56 4.78 -22.24
C TYR A 15 9.37 3.82 -22.19
N ILE A 16 8.84 3.54 -20.98
CA ILE A 16 7.67 2.66 -20.81
C ILE A 16 6.49 3.17 -21.61
N VAL A 17 6.15 4.45 -21.46
CA VAL A 17 5.00 5.04 -22.14
C VAL A 17 5.21 5.11 -23.65
N GLY A 18 6.41 5.45 -24.12
CA GLY A 18 6.70 5.62 -25.54
C GLY A 18 6.93 4.31 -26.32
N ASN A 19 7.41 3.26 -25.66
CA ASN A 19 7.95 2.08 -26.33
C ASN A 19 7.32 0.74 -25.92
N THR A 20 6.33 0.76 -25.02
CA THR A 20 5.68 -0.48 -24.56
C THR A 20 4.17 -0.35 -24.48
N ASP A 21 3.48 -1.48 -24.38
CA ASP A 21 2.03 -1.54 -24.12
C ASP A 21 1.67 -1.47 -22.62
N ILE A 22 2.67 -1.27 -21.77
CA ILE A 22 2.47 -1.14 -20.33
C ILE A 22 1.81 0.21 -20.06
N ASP A 23 0.67 0.19 -19.37
CA ASP A 23 0.03 1.40 -18.92
C ASP A 23 0.64 1.87 -17.60
N LEU A 24 1.11 3.11 -17.57
CA LEU A 24 1.83 3.68 -16.43
C LEU A 24 0.91 4.58 -15.61
N LEU A 25 0.89 4.36 -14.30
CA LEU A 25 0.26 5.22 -13.31
C LEU A 25 1.33 5.77 -12.36
N ILE A 26 1.38 7.10 -12.20
CA ILE A 26 2.29 7.75 -11.26
C ILE A 26 1.57 7.97 -9.92
N ALA A 27 2.13 7.45 -8.82
CA ALA A 27 1.48 7.44 -7.51
C ALA A 27 2.29 8.19 -6.43
N PRO A 28 2.37 9.54 -6.47
CA PRO A 28 3.08 10.30 -5.47
C PRO A 28 2.32 10.30 -4.14
N VAL A 29 3.07 10.37 -3.03
CA VAL A 29 2.50 10.66 -1.71
C VAL A 29 2.51 12.16 -1.49
N TRP A 30 1.34 12.76 -1.27
CA TRP A 30 1.22 14.16 -0.94
C TRP A 30 1.44 14.41 0.55
N VAL A 31 2.56 15.01 0.88
CA VAL A 31 2.97 15.38 2.25
C VAL A 31 2.81 16.90 2.41
N PRO A 32 1.74 17.39 3.05
CA PRO A 32 1.50 18.82 3.20
C PRO A 32 2.64 19.54 3.89
N ASN A 33 2.91 20.78 3.45
CA ASN A 33 4.04 21.62 3.83
C ASN A 33 5.42 21.07 3.44
N TYR A 34 5.46 20.00 2.65
CA TYR A 34 6.70 19.39 2.20
C TYR A 34 6.84 19.35 0.68
N ASN A 35 5.80 18.92 -0.02
CA ASN A 35 5.81 18.80 -1.48
C ASN A 35 4.53 19.33 -2.16
N ASP A 36 3.89 20.34 -1.56
CA ASP A 36 2.65 20.90 -2.11
C ASP A 36 2.84 21.43 -3.53
N ASP A 37 3.99 22.07 -3.82
CA ASP A 37 4.29 22.65 -5.13
C ASP A 37 4.71 21.60 -6.16
N GLU A 38 5.19 20.44 -5.72
CA GLU A 38 5.60 19.35 -6.60
C GLU A 38 4.43 18.57 -7.16
N ILE A 39 3.31 18.47 -6.42
CA ILE A 39 2.13 17.70 -6.86
C ILE A 39 1.56 18.21 -8.19
N PRO A 40 1.36 19.53 -8.40
CA PRO A 40 1.01 20.09 -9.71
C PRO A 40 1.98 19.73 -10.83
N GLU A 41 3.27 19.80 -10.56
CA GLU A 41 4.31 19.49 -11.56
C GLU A 41 4.32 18.01 -11.93
N ILE A 42 4.10 17.10 -10.96
CA ILE A 42 3.97 15.67 -11.20
C ILE A 42 2.74 15.37 -12.05
N ILE A 43 1.62 16.06 -11.81
CA ILE A 43 0.40 15.92 -12.64
C ILE A 43 0.70 16.34 -14.08
N LYS A 44 1.27 17.54 -14.29
CA LYS A 44 1.65 18.02 -15.63
C LYS A 44 2.59 17.05 -16.33
N TYR A 45 3.60 16.56 -15.62
CA TYR A 45 4.56 15.59 -16.16
C TYR A 45 3.89 14.30 -16.60
N GLY A 46 3.08 13.68 -15.74
CA GLY A 46 2.38 12.44 -16.06
C GLY A 46 1.47 12.58 -17.30
N LEU A 47 0.73 13.69 -17.39
CA LEU A 47 -0.11 13.98 -18.55
C LEU A 47 0.73 14.22 -19.81
N LYS A 48 1.82 14.99 -19.70
CA LYS A 48 2.72 15.31 -20.82
C LYS A 48 3.34 14.07 -21.45
N ILE A 49 3.80 13.13 -20.65
CA ILE A 49 4.42 11.90 -21.17
C ILE A 49 3.41 10.87 -21.68
N GLY A 50 2.11 11.08 -21.42
CA GLY A 50 1.04 10.19 -21.88
C GLY A 50 0.72 9.02 -20.97
N CYS A 51 0.87 9.20 -19.65
CA CYS A 51 0.36 8.23 -18.67
C CYS A 51 -1.16 8.06 -18.79
N GLY A 52 -1.68 6.91 -18.42
CA GLY A 52 -3.12 6.69 -18.30
C GLY A 52 -3.83 6.41 -19.61
N ARG A 53 -3.29 5.53 -20.42
CA ARG A 53 -3.96 5.09 -21.67
C ARG A 53 -5.19 4.21 -21.42
N LYS A 54 -5.12 3.35 -20.42
CA LYS A 54 -6.17 2.41 -20.05
C LYS A 54 -6.73 2.69 -18.65
N TRP A 55 -5.85 3.07 -17.73
CA TRP A 55 -6.18 3.38 -16.35
C TRP A 55 -5.96 4.88 -16.08
N PRO A 56 -6.42 5.44 -14.96
CA PRO A 56 -6.11 6.84 -14.61
C PRO A 56 -4.60 7.12 -14.60
N PRO A 57 -4.15 8.30 -15.05
CA PRO A 57 -2.72 8.60 -15.18
C PRO A 57 -1.99 8.74 -13.83
N LEU A 58 -2.72 9.12 -12.79
CA LEU A 58 -2.14 9.40 -11.47
C LEU A 58 -2.98 8.80 -10.35
N GLY A 59 -2.28 8.33 -9.31
CA GLY A 59 -2.86 7.81 -8.06
C GLY A 59 -2.29 8.54 -6.86
N ILE A 60 -2.58 9.84 -6.71
CA ILE A 60 -2.05 10.65 -5.61
C ILE A 60 -2.52 10.09 -4.28
N GLN A 61 -1.58 9.80 -3.39
CA GLN A 61 -1.83 9.20 -2.09
C GLN A 61 -1.76 10.26 -0.99
N LYS A 62 -2.70 10.18 -0.04
CA LYS A 62 -2.64 11.00 1.16
C LYS A 62 -1.54 10.51 2.09
N TYR A 63 -0.72 11.42 2.60
CA TYR A 63 0.25 11.08 3.64
C TYR A 63 -0.46 10.65 4.93
N GLU A 64 -0.06 9.49 5.44
CA GLU A 64 -0.48 8.95 6.72
C GLU A 64 0.73 8.76 7.64
N ALA A 65 0.65 9.34 8.85
CA ALA A 65 1.70 9.17 9.84
C ALA A 65 1.54 7.85 10.60
N HIS A 66 2.33 6.87 10.26
CA HIS A 66 2.37 5.59 10.97
C HIS A 66 3.22 5.69 12.25
N LYS A 67 2.83 4.93 13.28
CA LYS A 67 3.51 4.91 14.59
C LYS A 67 5.03 4.68 14.47
N TYR A 68 5.45 3.83 13.56
CA TYR A 68 6.85 3.45 13.34
C TYR A 68 7.44 4.00 12.02
N GLY A 69 6.67 4.80 11.30
CA GLY A 69 7.10 5.42 10.04
C GLY A 69 7.94 6.69 10.28
N ARG A 70 8.71 7.06 9.26
CA ARG A 70 9.41 8.34 9.25
C ARG A 70 8.39 9.48 9.10
N LYS A 71 8.56 10.53 9.90
CA LYS A 71 7.77 11.75 9.80
C LYS A 71 8.69 12.87 9.28
N PRO A 72 8.45 13.42 8.09
CA PRO A 72 9.17 14.60 7.64
C PRO A 72 8.98 15.76 8.63
N LYS A 73 10.03 16.51 8.88
CA LYS A 73 9.97 17.71 9.73
C LYS A 73 8.94 18.67 9.14
N ASN A 74 8.17 19.32 9.99
CA ASN A 74 7.13 20.30 9.60
C ASN A 74 5.99 19.76 8.73
N SER A 75 5.91 18.44 8.49
CA SER A 75 4.77 17.87 7.81
C SER A 75 3.52 17.95 8.69
N ARG A 76 2.37 18.21 8.07
CA ARG A 76 1.07 18.10 8.73
C ARG A 76 0.25 16.97 8.12
N LEU A 77 -0.77 16.54 8.82
CA LEU A 77 -1.77 15.60 8.30
C LEU A 77 -2.94 16.39 7.70
N MET A 78 -3.37 16.00 6.52
CA MET A 78 -4.65 16.44 5.97
C MET A 78 -5.78 15.55 6.48
N SER A 79 -6.97 16.12 6.70
CA SER A 79 -8.19 15.31 6.79
C SER A 79 -8.52 14.70 5.41
N TRP A 80 -9.31 13.62 5.39
CA TRP A 80 -9.79 13.06 4.13
C TRP A 80 -10.65 14.05 3.33
N LEU A 81 -11.44 14.85 4.02
CA LEU A 81 -12.26 15.90 3.40
C LEU A 81 -11.40 16.94 2.69
N GLU A 82 -10.35 17.44 3.37
CA GLU A 82 -9.41 18.39 2.79
C GLU A 82 -8.68 17.80 1.59
N PHE A 83 -8.17 16.57 1.71
CA PHE A 83 -7.47 15.87 0.64
C PHE A 83 -8.33 15.74 -0.62
N TYR A 84 -9.57 15.23 -0.49
CA TYR A 84 -10.45 15.07 -1.64
C TYR A 84 -10.94 16.42 -2.20
N SER A 85 -11.10 17.45 -1.36
CA SER A 85 -11.42 18.79 -1.84
C SER A 85 -10.30 19.35 -2.74
N LYS A 86 -9.06 19.20 -2.30
CA LYS A 86 -7.88 19.60 -3.09
C LYS A 86 -7.74 18.80 -4.38
N LEU A 87 -7.92 17.48 -4.34
CA LEU A 87 -7.91 16.65 -5.55
C LEU A 87 -8.99 17.11 -6.55
N LYS A 88 -10.20 17.42 -6.08
CA LYS A 88 -11.29 17.92 -6.93
C LYS A 88 -10.95 19.25 -7.61
N GLN A 89 -10.23 20.13 -6.94
CA GLN A 89 -9.72 21.37 -7.54
C GLN A 89 -8.69 21.09 -8.63
N LEU A 90 -7.72 20.19 -8.34
CA LEU A 90 -6.71 19.77 -9.31
C LEU A 90 -7.31 19.05 -10.52
N GLU A 91 -8.33 18.20 -10.34
CA GLU A 91 -9.07 17.57 -11.45
C GLU A 91 -9.63 18.62 -12.42
N LYS A 92 -10.23 19.70 -11.88
CA LYS A 92 -10.76 20.81 -12.69
C LYS A 92 -9.66 21.57 -13.40
N THR A 93 -8.55 21.85 -12.69
CA THR A 93 -7.43 22.62 -13.24
C THR A 93 -6.71 21.89 -14.37
N TYR A 94 -6.50 20.59 -14.23
CA TYR A 94 -5.72 19.80 -15.18
C TYR A 94 -6.56 18.94 -16.11
N ASN A 95 -7.88 18.98 -16.00
CA ASN A 95 -8.81 18.13 -16.74
C ASN A 95 -8.39 16.65 -16.71
N ALA A 96 -8.02 16.17 -15.54
CA ALA A 96 -7.50 14.82 -15.31
C ALA A 96 -8.23 14.16 -14.14
N LYS A 97 -8.46 12.85 -14.22
CA LYS A 97 -9.06 12.09 -13.12
C LYS A 97 -8.03 11.77 -12.04
N LEU A 98 -8.24 12.30 -10.83
CA LEU A 98 -7.36 12.13 -9.67
C LEU A 98 -8.07 11.48 -8.48
N ILE A 99 -9.41 11.57 -8.42
CA ILE A 99 -10.25 10.88 -7.43
C ILE A 99 -10.62 9.52 -7.99
N LEU A 100 -9.86 8.51 -7.60
CA LEU A 100 -9.94 7.16 -8.15
C LEU A 100 -11.02 6.32 -7.47
N LYS A 101 -11.68 5.48 -8.27
CA LYS A 101 -12.68 4.51 -7.83
C LYS A 101 -12.32 3.12 -8.35
N LYS A 102 -12.94 2.11 -7.78
CA LYS A 102 -12.72 0.70 -8.19
C LYS A 102 -13.06 0.46 -9.67
N GLU A 103 -14.08 1.14 -10.15
CA GLU A 103 -14.58 1.05 -11.52
C GLU A 103 -13.54 1.56 -12.52
N ASP A 104 -12.73 2.55 -12.14
CA ASP A 104 -11.66 3.11 -12.97
C ASP A 104 -10.58 2.09 -13.32
N PHE A 105 -10.47 1.02 -12.55
CA PHE A 105 -9.53 -0.08 -12.73
C PHE A 105 -10.23 -1.39 -13.14
N ASN A 106 -11.50 -1.34 -13.54
CA ASN A 106 -12.29 -2.52 -13.84
C ASN A 106 -12.31 -3.54 -12.69
N ILE A 107 -12.22 -3.08 -11.44
CA ILE A 107 -12.28 -3.92 -10.25
C ILE A 107 -13.75 -4.24 -9.97
N HIS A 108 -14.09 -5.51 -10.07
CA HIS A 108 -15.44 -6.01 -9.82
C HIS A 108 -15.41 -7.20 -8.84
N PRO A 109 -16.51 -7.48 -8.14
CA PRO A 109 -16.59 -8.61 -7.23
C PRO A 109 -16.28 -9.93 -7.94
N ARG A 110 -15.47 -10.75 -7.31
CA ARG A 110 -15.17 -12.13 -7.76
C ARG A 110 -15.54 -13.11 -6.66
N ARG A 111 -15.65 -14.39 -7.01
CA ARG A 111 -15.85 -15.45 -6.02
C ARG A 111 -14.68 -15.45 -5.05
N LYS A 112 -14.98 -15.31 -3.76
CA LYS A 112 -13.96 -15.35 -2.69
C LYS A 112 -13.45 -16.77 -2.51
N ILE A 113 -12.13 -16.90 -2.38
CA ILE A 113 -11.51 -18.15 -1.93
C ILE A 113 -11.85 -18.32 -0.44
N LYS A 114 -12.32 -19.51 -0.06
CA LYS A 114 -12.60 -19.81 1.34
C LYS A 114 -11.30 -19.76 2.15
N TYR A 115 -11.38 -19.16 3.30
CA TYR A 115 -10.28 -19.20 4.25
C TYR A 115 -10.19 -20.61 4.87
N PRO A 116 -8.97 -21.17 4.99
CA PRO A 116 -8.79 -22.49 5.62
C PRO A 116 -8.79 -22.41 7.16
N PHE A 117 -9.16 -21.28 7.75
CA PHE A 117 -9.17 -21.04 9.19
C PHE A 117 -10.49 -20.42 9.63
N SER A 118 -10.86 -20.69 10.89
CA SER A 118 -12.00 -20.06 11.58
C SER A 118 -11.51 -19.24 12.77
N ILE A 119 -12.22 -18.15 13.10
CA ILE A 119 -11.93 -17.36 14.30
C ILE A 119 -12.20 -18.24 15.53
N GLY A 120 -11.29 -18.21 16.52
CA GLY A 120 -11.31 -19.05 17.71
C GLY A 120 -10.68 -20.43 17.53
N GLU A 121 -10.34 -20.82 16.30
CA GLU A 121 -9.66 -22.09 16.04
C GLU A 121 -8.26 -22.12 16.68
N LYS A 122 -7.94 -23.23 17.31
CA LYS A 122 -6.61 -23.48 17.91
C LYS A 122 -5.87 -24.52 17.07
N LEU A 123 -4.65 -24.20 16.66
CA LEU A 123 -3.82 -25.09 15.84
C LEU A 123 -2.33 -24.82 16.11
N TYR A 124 -1.50 -25.74 15.68
CA TYR A 124 -0.05 -25.55 15.64
C TYR A 124 0.36 -24.88 14.32
N VAL A 125 1.33 -23.96 14.41
CA VAL A 125 1.89 -23.24 13.27
C VAL A 125 3.42 -23.20 13.38
N GLU A 126 4.12 -23.32 12.26
CA GLU A 126 5.58 -23.22 12.19
C GLU A 126 5.99 -21.75 12.07
N VAL A 127 6.79 -21.26 13.01
CA VAL A 127 7.30 -19.87 13.02
C VAL A 127 8.52 -19.76 12.10
N VAL A 128 8.38 -18.99 11.03
CA VAL A 128 9.40 -18.93 9.96
C VAL A 128 10.13 -17.60 9.88
N ASN A 129 9.55 -16.49 10.36
CA ASN A 129 10.19 -15.18 10.24
C ASN A 129 9.65 -14.16 11.26
N TYR A 130 10.29 -12.99 11.32
CA TYR A 130 9.79 -11.83 12.04
C TYR A 130 8.62 -11.19 11.28
N GLY A 131 7.67 -10.63 12.05
CA GLY A 131 6.55 -9.88 11.50
C GLY A 131 6.89 -8.42 11.20
N TRP A 132 5.87 -7.66 10.78
CA TRP A 132 6.00 -6.23 10.51
C TRP A 132 6.29 -5.41 11.77
N LEU A 133 5.61 -5.73 12.87
CA LEU A 133 5.84 -5.09 14.16
C LEU A 133 6.83 -5.91 15.01
N LYS A 134 7.53 -5.24 15.93
CA LYS A 134 8.54 -5.89 16.80
C LYS A 134 7.99 -7.08 17.60
N SER A 135 6.70 -7.04 17.96
CA SER A 135 6.04 -8.10 18.74
C SER A 135 5.42 -9.18 17.87
N GLU A 136 5.61 -9.14 16.57
CA GLU A 136 4.99 -10.08 15.64
C GLU A 136 5.99 -11.10 15.12
N LYS A 137 5.47 -12.29 14.85
CA LYS A 137 6.14 -13.34 14.07
C LYS A 137 5.26 -13.75 12.90
N LEU A 138 5.90 -14.19 11.83
CA LEU A 138 5.24 -14.86 10.72
C LEU A 138 5.38 -16.36 10.89
N ALA A 139 4.28 -17.04 10.74
CA ALA A 139 4.22 -18.50 10.76
C ALA A 139 3.50 -19.03 9.53
N VAL A 140 3.63 -20.31 9.27
CA VAL A 140 2.99 -21.00 8.15
C VAL A 140 2.12 -22.14 8.68
N ALA A 141 0.90 -22.22 8.14
CA ALA A 141 0.01 -23.36 8.31
C ALA A 141 -0.94 -23.44 7.13
N ARG A 142 -1.29 -24.64 6.69
CA ARG A 142 -2.24 -24.89 5.58
C ARG A 142 -1.96 -24.05 4.32
N ASN A 143 -0.68 -23.92 3.95
CA ASN A 143 -0.21 -23.11 2.81
C ASN A 143 -0.63 -21.62 2.89
N ARG A 144 -0.72 -21.07 4.10
CA ARG A 144 -0.99 -19.63 4.34
C ARG A 144 -0.04 -19.09 5.39
N VAL A 145 0.26 -17.81 5.24
CA VAL A 145 0.98 -17.05 6.25
C VAL A 145 0.01 -16.66 7.36
N VAL A 146 0.42 -16.88 8.59
CA VAL A 146 -0.28 -16.48 9.82
C VAL A 146 0.59 -15.50 10.58
N THR A 147 0.09 -14.31 10.86
CA THR A 147 0.77 -13.33 11.71
C THR A 147 0.44 -13.62 13.17
N ILE A 148 1.45 -13.93 13.98
CA ILE A 148 1.28 -14.15 15.41
C ILE A 148 1.59 -12.83 16.13
N VAL A 149 0.62 -12.25 16.82
CA VAL A 149 0.82 -11.05 17.65
C VAL A 149 1.25 -11.46 19.07
N ASN A 150 1.88 -10.51 19.81
CA ASN A 150 2.40 -10.76 21.17
C ASN A 150 3.41 -11.93 21.22
N ALA A 151 4.22 -12.07 20.20
CA ALA A 151 5.14 -13.18 19.97
C ALA A 151 6.62 -12.80 20.25
N ASN A 152 6.88 -11.82 21.17
CA ASN A 152 8.24 -11.32 21.45
C ASN A 152 9.24 -12.44 21.79
N ASN A 153 8.81 -13.36 22.64
CA ASN A 153 9.65 -14.41 23.21
C ASN A 153 9.58 -15.75 22.43
N ILE A 154 8.89 -15.77 21.29
CA ILE A 154 8.80 -16.97 20.48
C ILE A 154 10.00 -16.98 19.51
N PRO A 155 10.86 -18.01 19.55
CA PRO A 155 11.97 -18.14 18.61
C PRO A 155 11.48 -18.47 17.20
N LEU A 156 12.39 -18.34 16.21
CA LEU A 156 12.15 -18.83 14.85
C LEU A 156 12.37 -20.34 14.78
N ASN A 157 11.80 -20.96 13.75
CA ASN A 157 11.93 -22.38 13.44
C ASN A 157 11.43 -23.30 14.55
N VAL A 158 10.37 -22.87 15.23
CA VAL A 158 9.65 -23.69 16.22
C VAL A 158 8.18 -23.79 15.86
N GLU A 159 7.58 -24.87 16.28
CA GLU A 159 6.14 -25.05 16.22
C GLU A 159 5.49 -24.49 17.49
N VAL A 160 4.46 -23.68 17.34
CA VAL A 160 3.75 -23.07 18.49
C VAL A 160 2.26 -23.18 18.33
N LYS A 161 1.56 -23.45 19.43
CA LYS A 161 0.11 -23.49 19.45
C LYS A 161 -0.46 -22.09 19.53
N VAL A 162 -1.36 -21.76 18.60
CA VAL A 162 -1.98 -20.43 18.51
C VAL A 162 -3.50 -20.54 18.40
N GLU A 163 -4.17 -19.43 18.71
CA GLU A 163 -5.61 -19.24 18.48
C GLU A 163 -5.79 -18.18 17.40
N ILE A 164 -6.56 -18.47 16.37
CA ILE A 164 -6.91 -17.53 15.30
C ILE A 164 -7.87 -16.46 15.83
N ILE A 165 -7.48 -15.20 15.76
CA ILE A 165 -8.27 -14.06 16.25
C ILE A 165 -8.86 -13.20 15.14
N ARG A 166 -8.33 -13.32 13.91
CA ARG A 166 -8.84 -12.58 12.74
C ARG A 166 -8.58 -13.36 11.45
N VAL A 167 -9.59 -13.35 10.59
CA VAL A 167 -9.52 -13.90 9.22
C VAL A 167 -10.24 -12.94 8.30
N ARG A 168 -9.51 -11.98 7.71
CA ARG A 168 -10.11 -10.97 6.84
C ARG A 168 -9.08 -10.47 5.82
N ASP A 169 -9.53 -10.20 4.58
CA ASP A 169 -8.73 -9.60 3.51
C ASP A 169 -7.42 -10.37 3.21
N ASN A 170 -7.49 -11.70 3.31
CA ASN A 170 -6.36 -12.63 3.22
C ASN A 170 -5.27 -12.42 4.30
N ILE A 171 -5.58 -11.67 5.35
CA ILE A 171 -4.72 -11.50 6.52
C ILE A 171 -5.27 -12.36 7.64
N ILE A 172 -4.44 -13.29 8.11
CA ILE A 172 -4.75 -14.22 9.20
C ILE A 172 -3.91 -13.81 10.39
N ILE A 173 -4.57 -13.46 11.49
CA ILE A 173 -3.89 -13.06 12.73
C ILE A 173 -4.23 -14.07 13.82
N ALA A 174 -3.21 -14.47 14.56
CA ALA A 174 -3.30 -15.36 15.69
C ALA A 174 -2.60 -14.80 16.93
N LYS A 175 -2.91 -15.33 18.08
CA LYS A 175 -2.18 -15.11 19.34
C LYS A 175 -1.69 -16.45 19.89
N PRO A 176 -0.56 -16.48 20.64
CA PRO A 176 -0.14 -17.70 21.32
C PRO A 176 -1.25 -18.18 22.29
N THR A 177 -1.44 -19.48 22.37
CA THR A 177 -2.22 -20.06 23.46
C THR A 177 -1.26 -20.52 24.55
N VAL A 178 -1.48 -20.04 25.75
CA VAL A 178 -0.79 -20.53 26.97
C VAL A 178 -1.19 -21.97 27.23
#